data_a7257360b1f934f138a1ed0cca39eddf
#
_entry.id   a7257360b1f934f138a1ed0cca39eddf
#
_cell.length_a   1.000
_cell.length_b   1.000
_cell.length_c   1.000
_cell.angle_alpha   90.00
_cell.angle_beta   90.00
_cell.angle_gamma   90.00
#
_symmetry.space_group_name_H-M   'P 1'
#
loop_
_entity.id
_entity.type
_entity.pdbx_description
1 polymer ?
#
loop_
_entity_poly.entity_id
_entity_poly.type
_entity_poly.pdbx_seq_one_letter_code
_entity_poly.pdbx_strand_id
1 'polypeptide(L)'
;MRIVLVGIKPVSTNDMYMPVASRSKSGKYYARIIASDALRQYKSTIHDAINRKLKEGKVNTKMDPNKLYKLDIEVSFPKKDFMTSEGELKQVDASNVIKSLEDGIYEALGVNDKQNIEVTVRKYYNNNDTYIIQAEIVEIKEAVLQKDLESYL
;
A
#
# COMPACT_ATOMS: atom_id res chain seq x y z
N MET A 1 14.62 3.57 -2.71
CA MET A 1 13.93 4.89 -2.59
C MET A 1 13.09 4.87 -1.33
N ARG A 2 13.17 5.93 -0.50
CA ARG A 2 12.42 6.01 0.76
C ARG A 2 11.37 7.12 0.71
N ILE A 3 10.14 6.79 1.08
CA ILE A 3 8.99 7.70 1.12
C ILE A 3 8.46 7.72 2.56
N VAL A 4 8.13 8.90 3.07
CA VAL A 4 7.46 9.06 4.36
C VAL A 4 6.18 9.87 4.14
N LEU A 5 5.05 9.27 4.50
CA LEU A 5 3.73 9.88 4.43
C LEU A 5 3.21 10.10 5.85
N VAL A 6 2.70 11.28 6.14
CA VAL A 6 2.22 11.65 7.48
C VAL A 6 0.76 12.09 7.40
N GLY A 7 -0.05 11.66 8.35
CA GLY A 7 -1.47 12.02 8.44
C GLY A 7 -2.39 11.22 7.50
N ILE A 8 -1.87 10.20 6.82
CA ILE A 8 -2.64 9.39 5.87
C ILE A 8 -3.05 8.09 6.57
N LYS A 9 -4.33 7.94 6.86
CA LYS A 9 -4.88 6.71 7.43
C LYS A 9 -4.99 5.63 6.35
N PRO A 10 -4.41 4.43 6.55
CA PRO A 10 -4.56 3.33 5.60
C PRO A 10 -6.02 2.90 5.46
N VAL A 11 -6.43 2.55 4.24
CA VAL A 11 -7.74 1.96 3.96
C VAL A 11 -7.63 0.44 4.07
N SER A 12 -8.50 -0.17 4.87
CA SER A 12 -8.58 -1.63 5.02
C SER A 12 -8.99 -2.28 3.71
N THR A 13 -8.46 -3.48 3.41
CA THR A 13 -8.86 -4.29 2.26
C THR A 13 -10.38 -4.53 2.23
N ASN A 14 -11.00 -4.65 3.40
CA ASN A 14 -12.45 -4.83 3.52
C ASN A 14 -13.25 -3.62 3.02
N ASP A 15 -12.66 -2.43 3.07
CA ASP A 15 -13.28 -1.16 2.67
C ASP A 15 -12.85 -0.71 1.26
N MET A 16 -12.01 -1.50 0.58
CA MET A 16 -11.48 -1.12 -0.73
C MET A 16 -12.51 -1.16 -1.85
N TYR A 17 -13.44 -2.10 -1.78
CA TYR A 17 -14.37 -2.38 -2.86
C TYR A 17 -15.80 -2.49 -2.36
N MET A 18 -16.73 -2.08 -3.22
CA MET A 18 -18.16 -2.16 -2.95
C MET A 18 -18.90 -2.78 -4.13
N PRO A 19 -19.89 -3.63 -3.86
CA PRO A 19 -20.77 -4.15 -4.91
C PRO A 19 -21.75 -3.04 -5.37
N VAL A 20 -21.90 -2.90 -6.67
CA VAL A 20 -22.88 -1.97 -7.26
C VAL A 20 -23.74 -2.71 -8.26
N ALA A 21 -25.05 -2.56 -8.11
CA ALA A 21 -25.98 -3.02 -9.13
C ALA A 21 -25.92 -2.10 -10.36
N SER A 22 -25.80 -2.70 -11.51
CA SER A 22 -25.76 -2.00 -12.80
C SER A 22 -26.77 -2.61 -13.74
N ARG A 23 -27.33 -1.79 -14.65
CA ARG A 23 -28.27 -2.23 -15.66
C ARG A 23 -27.60 -2.13 -17.03
N SER A 24 -27.65 -3.23 -17.80
CA SER A 24 -27.17 -3.23 -19.18
C SER A 24 -28.08 -2.42 -20.10
N LYS A 25 -27.60 -2.07 -21.27
CA LYS A 25 -28.44 -1.44 -22.32
C LYS A 25 -29.63 -2.34 -22.73
N SER A 26 -29.52 -3.65 -22.58
CA SER A 26 -30.60 -4.62 -22.81
C SER A 26 -31.57 -4.78 -21.64
N GLY A 27 -31.42 -4.01 -20.58
CA GLY A 27 -32.30 -4.00 -19.43
C GLY A 27 -31.98 -5.06 -18.35
N LYS A 28 -30.97 -5.93 -18.54
CA LYS A 28 -30.56 -6.95 -17.57
C LYS A 28 -29.79 -6.32 -16.42
N TYR A 29 -30.07 -6.73 -15.20
CA TYR A 29 -29.31 -6.36 -14.01
C TYR A 29 -28.11 -7.28 -13.83
N TYR A 30 -27.00 -6.71 -13.41
CA TYR A 30 -25.78 -7.43 -13.02
C TYR A 30 -25.10 -6.70 -11.87
N ALA A 31 -24.42 -7.46 -11.00
CA ALA A 31 -23.56 -6.89 -9.98
C ALA A 31 -22.15 -6.74 -10.50
N ARG A 32 -21.52 -5.64 -10.17
CA ARG A 32 -20.08 -5.41 -10.40
C ARG A 32 -19.44 -4.91 -9.11
N ILE A 33 -18.16 -5.19 -8.95
CA ILE A 33 -17.37 -4.68 -7.85
C ILE A 33 -16.63 -3.44 -8.35
N ILE A 34 -16.73 -2.35 -7.63
CA ILE A 34 -16.04 -1.09 -7.94
C ILE A 34 -15.20 -0.63 -6.74
N ALA A 35 -14.17 0.15 -7.01
CA ALA A 35 -13.40 0.80 -5.96
C ALA A 35 -14.32 1.73 -5.13
N SER A 36 -14.21 1.65 -3.82
CA SER A 36 -14.93 2.55 -2.92
C SER A 36 -14.43 3.99 -3.04
N ASP A 37 -15.23 4.95 -2.61
CA ASP A 37 -14.79 6.35 -2.55
C ASP A 37 -13.59 6.51 -1.59
N ALA A 38 -13.60 5.77 -0.49
CA ALA A 38 -12.48 5.75 0.45
C ALA A 38 -11.18 5.31 -0.21
N LEU A 39 -11.20 4.24 -1.01
CA LEU A 39 -10.01 3.80 -1.74
C LEU A 39 -9.55 4.83 -2.78
N ARG A 40 -10.47 5.41 -3.54
CA ARG A 40 -10.14 6.44 -4.55
C ARG A 40 -9.47 7.64 -3.91
N GLN A 41 -10.05 8.14 -2.82
CA GLN A 41 -9.50 9.28 -2.08
C GLN A 41 -8.14 8.96 -1.47
N TYR A 42 -7.99 7.75 -0.90
CA TYR A 42 -6.73 7.29 -0.33
C TYR A 42 -5.61 7.25 -1.37
N LYS A 43 -5.84 6.62 -2.52
CA LYS A 43 -4.89 6.58 -3.63
C LYS A 43 -4.51 7.97 -4.13
N SER A 44 -5.50 8.86 -4.31
CA SER A 44 -5.26 10.26 -4.69
C SER A 44 -4.36 10.97 -3.68
N THR A 45 -4.60 10.78 -2.39
CA THR A 45 -3.80 11.40 -1.32
C THR A 45 -2.36 10.89 -1.34
N ILE A 46 -2.16 9.58 -1.53
CA ILE A 46 -0.82 9.01 -1.68
C ILE A 46 -0.11 9.57 -2.91
N HIS A 47 -0.81 9.59 -4.04
CA HIS A 47 -0.30 10.11 -5.31
C HIS A 47 0.17 11.57 -5.18
N ASP A 48 -0.65 12.43 -4.58
CA ASP A 48 -0.32 13.83 -4.37
C ASP A 48 0.88 14.01 -3.42
N ALA A 49 0.94 13.22 -2.35
CA ALA A 49 2.04 13.26 -1.40
C ALA A 49 3.36 12.81 -2.04
N ILE A 50 3.36 11.75 -2.86
CA ILE A 50 4.54 11.26 -3.57
C ILE A 50 4.97 12.28 -4.63
N ASN A 51 4.04 12.79 -5.46
CA ASN A 51 4.35 13.77 -6.49
C ASN A 51 4.95 15.06 -5.91
N ARG A 52 4.46 15.50 -4.76
CA ARG A 52 5.04 16.64 -4.05
C ARG A 52 6.50 16.39 -3.68
N LYS A 53 6.80 15.20 -3.13
CA LYS A 53 8.18 14.82 -2.77
C LYS A 53 9.09 14.67 -3.99
N LEU A 54 8.57 14.18 -5.11
CA LEU A 54 9.29 14.11 -6.38
C LEU A 54 9.64 15.52 -6.90
N LYS A 55 8.68 16.45 -6.87
CA LYS A 55 8.88 17.84 -7.29
C LYS A 55 9.86 18.59 -6.38
N GLU A 56 9.88 18.31 -5.10
CA GLU A 56 10.80 18.89 -4.13
C GLU A 56 12.23 18.31 -4.23
N GLY A 57 12.47 17.35 -5.12
CA GLY A 57 13.75 16.66 -5.26
C GLY A 57 14.14 15.78 -4.06
N LYS A 58 13.21 15.56 -3.13
CA LYS A 58 13.44 14.77 -1.91
C LYS A 58 13.41 13.26 -2.17
N VAL A 59 12.92 12.86 -3.32
CA VAL A 59 12.90 11.48 -3.78
C VAL A 59 13.48 11.49 -5.20
N ASN A 60 14.65 10.92 -5.31
CA ASN A 60 15.32 10.85 -6.62
C ASN A 60 14.97 9.50 -7.21
N THR A 61 14.07 9.42 -8.21
CA THR A 61 14.15 8.45 -9.30
C THR A 61 12.83 8.19 -10.00
N LYS A 62 12.87 8.15 -11.31
CA LYS A 62 11.97 7.33 -12.12
C LYS A 62 12.38 5.87 -11.88
N MET A 63 11.45 5.07 -11.39
CA MET A 63 11.65 3.63 -11.29
C MET A 63 11.70 3.03 -12.72
N ASP A 64 12.62 2.11 -12.92
CA ASP A 64 12.75 1.42 -14.21
C ASP A 64 11.66 0.34 -14.32
N PRO A 65 10.76 0.40 -15.32
CA PRO A 65 9.70 -0.58 -15.49
C PRO A 65 10.18 -1.98 -15.87
N ASN A 66 11.47 -2.16 -16.15
CA ASN A 66 12.06 -3.46 -16.50
C ASN A 66 12.81 -4.11 -15.33
N LYS A 67 12.78 -3.50 -14.14
CA LYS A 67 13.46 -4.01 -12.96
C LYS A 67 12.48 -4.59 -11.95
N LEU A 68 12.99 -5.40 -11.05
CA LEU A 68 12.26 -6.00 -9.95
C LEU A 68 12.55 -5.27 -8.65
N TYR A 69 11.55 -5.19 -7.79
CA TYR A 69 11.61 -4.41 -6.57
C TYR A 69 11.14 -5.21 -5.36
N LYS A 70 11.62 -4.76 -4.22
CA LYS A 70 11.13 -5.12 -2.89
C LYS A 70 10.54 -3.88 -2.24
N LEU A 71 9.44 -4.05 -1.52
CA LEU A 71 8.77 -3.00 -0.78
C LEU A 71 8.77 -3.30 0.71
N ASP A 72 9.50 -2.53 1.48
CA ASP A 72 9.47 -2.55 2.94
C ASP A 72 8.56 -1.43 3.45
N ILE A 73 7.52 -1.79 4.19
CA ILE A 73 6.52 -0.85 4.72
C ILE A 73 6.55 -0.87 6.25
N GLU A 74 6.60 0.29 6.84
CA GLU A 74 6.37 0.50 8.26
C GLU A 74 5.16 1.43 8.45
N VAL A 75 4.15 0.93 9.17
CA VAL A 75 2.96 1.70 9.49
C VAL A 75 2.91 1.94 10.98
N SER A 76 3.01 3.20 11.38
CA SER A 76 2.87 3.63 12.75
C SER A 76 1.49 4.23 12.98
N PHE A 77 0.74 3.60 13.86
CA PHE A 77 -0.63 3.96 14.21
C PHE A 77 -0.66 4.88 15.44
N PRO A 78 -1.63 5.79 15.56
CA PRO A 78 -1.96 6.40 16.84
C PRO A 78 -2.23 5.31 17.88
N LYS A 79 -1.72 5.47 19.10
CA LYS A 79 -1.88 4.45 20.17
C LYS A 79 -3.35 4.07 20.37
N LYS A 80 -4.27 5.02 20.34
CA LYS A 80 -5.72 4.81 20.47
C LYS A 80 -6.32 3.88 19.41
N ASP A 81 -5.71 3.82 18.22
CA ASP A 81 -6.17 2.98 17.11
C ASP A 81 -5.49 1.61 17.09
N PHE A 82 -4.42 1.44 17.86
CA PHE A 82 -3.64 0.22 17.95
C PHE A 82 -3.91 -0.58 19.24
N MET A 83 -4.25 0.10 20.33
CA MET A 83 -4.47 -0.52 21.64
C MET A 83 -5.84 -0.11 22.21
N THR A 84 -6.43 -1.00 23.03
CA THR A 84 -7.61 -0.70 23.84
C THR A 84 -7.22 0.17 25.05
N SER A 85 -8.20 0.70 25.76
CA SER A 85 -7.99 1.41 27.05
C SER A 85 -7.35 0.52 28.13
N GLU A 86 -7.56 -0.79 28.03
CA GLU A 86 -7.02 -1.80 28.96
C GLU A 86 -5.59 -2.26 28.59
N GLY A 87 -5.04 -1.74 27.48
CA GLY A 87 -3.67 -2.05 27.03
C GLY A 87 -3.58 -3.29 26.14
N GLU A 88 -4.69 -3.83 25.67
CA GLU A 88 -4.71 -4.94 24.74
C GLU A 88 -4.58 -4.46 23.28
N LEU A 89 -4.00 -5.29 22.41
CA LEU A 89 -3.89 -5.00 20.98
C LEU A 89 -5.26 -5.06 20.30
N LYS A 90 -5.61 -4.01 19.58
CA LYS A 90 -6.76 -4.05 18.67
C LYS A 90 -6.42 -4.91 17.46
N GLN A 91 -7.45 -5.55 16.90
CA GLN A 91 -7.32 -6.31 15.65
C GLN A 91 -7.07 -5.37 14.46
N VAL A 92 -5.81 -4.95 14.29
CA VAL A 92 -5.37 -4.25 13.08
C VAL A 92 -4.56 -5.24 12.26
N ASP A 93 -5.23 -5.85 11.29
CA ASP A 93 -4.57 -6.78 10.39
C ASP A 93 -3.63 -6.06 9.42
N ALA A 94 -2.34 -6.43 9.44
CA ALA A 94 -1.35 -5.85 8.54
C ALA A 94 -1.70 -6.11 7.08
N SER A 95 -2.17 -7.31 6.75
CA SER A 95 -2.54 -7.70 5.39
C SER A 95 -3.63 -6.79 4.82
N ASN A 96 -4.54 -6.34 5.67
CA ASN A 96 -5.67 -5.50 5.26
C ASN A 96 -5.25 -4.09 4.80
N VAL A 97 -4.04 -3.64 5.13
CA VAL A 97 -3.56 -2.32 4.72
C VAL A 97 -2.50 -2.37 3.62
N ILE A 98 -1.91 -3.56 3.38
CA ILE A 98 -0.82 -3.74 2.41
C ILE A 98 -1.29 -3.39 1.01
N LYS A 99 -2.35 -4.05 0.52
CA LYS A 99 -2.75 -3.96 -0.88
C LYS A 99 -3.10 -2.54 -1.31
N SER A 100 -3.86 -1.82 -0.50
CA SER A 100 -4.23 -0.43 -0.82
C SER A 100 -3.01 0.50 -0.87
N LEU A 101 -2.04 0.27 0.02
CA LEU A 101 -0.83 1.06 0.09
C LEU A 101 0.12 0.75 -1.06
N GLU A 102 0.35 -0.53 -1.33
CA GLU A 102 1.16 -1.02 -2.44
C GLU A 102 0.65 -0.44 -3.77
N ASP A 103 -0.62 -0.66 -4.10
CA ASP A 103 -1.26 -0.14 -5.30
C ASP A 103 -1.11 1.38 -5.41
N GLY A 104 -1.35 2.11 -4.31
CA GLY A 104 -1.25 3.57 -4.32
C GLY A 104 0.17 4.07 -4.56
N ILE A 105 1.18 3.41 -3.97
CA ILE A 105 2.58 3.79 -4.13
C ILE A 105 3.08 3.50 -5.55
N TYR A 106 2.85 2.27 -6.05
CA TYR A 106 3.35 1.88 -7.37
C TYR A 106 2.65 2.65 -8.49
N GLU A 107 1.34 2.89 -8.38
CA GLU A 107 0.58 3.72 -9.31
C GLU A 107 1.13 5.16 -9.35
N ALA A 108 1.42 5.76 -8.18
CA ALA A 108 2.01 7.11 -8.11
C ALA A 108 3.43 7.18 -8.70
N LEU A 109 4.17 6.08 -8.67
CA LEU A 109 5.53 5.99 -9.23
C LEU A 109 5.54 5.59 -10.71
N GLY A 110 4.38 5.26 -11.28
CA GLY A 110 4.24 4.84 -12.68
C GLY A 110 4.84 3.46 -12.98
N VAL A 111 4.91 2.58 -11.97
CA VAL A 111 5.43 1.22 -12.08
C VAL A 111 4.31 0.23 -11.78
N ASN A 112 4.31 -0.92 -12.45
CA ASN A 112 3.31 -1.95 -12.23
C ASN A 112 3.67 -2.76 -10.95
N ASP A 113 2.68 -3.07 -10.12
CA ASP A 113 2.84 -3.86 -8.89
C ASP A 113 3.38 -5.28 -9.14
N LYS A 114 3.19 -5.84 -10.35
CA LYS A 114 3.79 -7.12 -10.77
C LYS A 114 5.32 -7.17 -10.66
N GLN A 115 5.98 -6.00 -10.63
CA GLN A 115 7.42 -5.89 -10.49
C GLN A 115 7.87 -5.94 -9.04
N ASN A 116 6.92 -5.90 -8.11
CA ASN A 116 7.15 -6.05 -6.70
C ASN A 116 7.10 -7.53 -6.32
N ILE A 117 8.25 -8.11 -6.01
CA ILE A 117 8.38 -9.55 -5.75
C ILE A 117 8.48 -9.91 -4.27
N GLU A 118 8.65 -8.91 -3.42
CA GLU A 118 8.71 -9.09 -1.97
C GLU A 118 8.09 -7.87 -1.28
N VAL A 119 7.17 -8.13 -0.35
CA VAL A 119 6.59 -7.09 0.52
C VAL A 119 6.81 -7.47 1.96
N THR A 120 7.44 -6.59 2.72
CA THR A 120 7.54 -6.72 4.16
C THR A 120 6.74 -5.60 4.81
N VAL A 121 5.90 -5.95 5.80
CA VAL A 121 5.13 -4.95 6.56
C VAL A 121 5.35 -5.11 8.04
N ARG A 122 5.64 -3.99 8.70
CA ARG A 122 5.73 -3.89 10.15
C ARG A 122 4.76 -2.86 10.68
N LYS A 123 4.10 -3.21 11.77
CA LYS A 123 3.17 -2.32 12.47
C LYS A 123 3.79 -1.87 13.78
N TYR A 124 3.63 -0.58 14.05
CA TYR A 124 4.02 0.04 15.31
C TYR A 124 2.88 0.91 15.84
N TYR A 125 2.94 1.32 17.08
CA TYR A 125 2.15 2.44 17.57
C TYR A 125 3.06 3.60 17.98
N ASN A 126 2.50 4.80 17.96
CA ASN A 126 3.16 6.00 18.43
C ASN A 126 2.25 6.76 19.40
N ASN A 127 2.84 7.63 20.20
CA ASN A 127 2.11 8.48 21.13
C ASN A 127 1.57 9.76 20.48
N ASN A 128 1.84 9.96 19.20
CA ASN A 128 1.29 11.05 18.41
C ASN A 128 -0.10 10.66 17.89
N ASP A 129 -0.98 11.62 17.73
CA ASP A 129 -2.35 11.38 17.26
C ASP A 129 -2.42 11.37 15.72
N THR A 130 -1.40 10.76 15.08
CA THR A 130 -1.28 10.74 13.62
C THR A 130 -0.74 9.41 13.09
N TYR A 131 -1.14 9.04 11.89
CA TYR A 131 -0.58 7.92 11.15
C TYR A 131 0.73 8.34 10.48
N ILE A 132 1.73 7.47 10.53
CA ILE A 132 2.99 7.65 9.81
C ILE A 132 3.22 6.38 9.01
N ILE A 133 3.38 6.52 7.70
CA ILE A 133 3.71 5.43 6.79
C ILE A 133 5.09 5.71 6.24
N GLN A 134 5.99 4.75 6.41
CA GLN A 134 7.31 4.78 5.81
C GLN A 134 7.38 3.60 4.84
N ALA A 135 7.72 3.89 3.60
CA ALA A 135 7.93 2.88 2.57
C ALA A 135 9.32 3.02 1.99
N GLU A 136 10.05 1.91 1.92
CA GLU A 136 11.33 1.82 1.26
C GLU A 136 11.24 0.85 0.07
N ILE A 137 11.59 1.34 -1.11
CA ILE A 137 11.57 0.57 -2.35
C ILE A 137 13.01 0.34 -2.77
N VAL A 138 13.38 -0.93 -2.87
CA VAL A 138 14.74 -1.38 -3.20
C VAL A 138 14.70 -2.21 -4.48
N GLU A 139 15.59 -1.88 -5.43
CA GLU A 139 15.80 -2.69 -6.62
C GLU A 139 16.47 -4.02 -6.24
N ILE A 140 15.96 -5.13 -6.77
CA ILE A 140 16.51 -6.47 -6.56
C ILE A 140 17.24 -6.91 -7.82
N LYS A 141 18.44 -7.46 -7.64
CA LYS A 141 19.21 -8.07 -8.73
C LYS A 141 18.64 -9.46 -9.06
N GLU A 142 18.50 -9.77 -10.35
CA GLU A 142 17.91 -11.03 -10.84
C GLU A 142 18.51 -12.30 -10.24
N ALA A 143 19.82 -12.29 -9.92
CA ALA A 143 20.51 -13.44 -9.33
C ALA A 143 19.92 -13.94 -7.98
N VAL A 144 19.05 -13.14 -7.33
CA VAL A 144 18.41 -13.49 -6.05
C VAL A 144 17.11 -14.28 -6.27
N LEU A 145 16.57 -14.32 -7.48
CA LEU A 145 15.25 -14.89 -7.78
C LEU A 145 15.26 -16.38 -8.07
N GLN A 146 16.41 -16.91 -8.50
CA GLN A 146 16.52 -18.32 -8.82
C GLN A 146 16.90 -19.12 -7.56
N LYS A 147 15.93 -19.84 -7.00
CA LYS A 147 16.18 -20.84 -5.97
C LYS A 147 16.03 -22.22 -6.59
N ASP A 148 17.07 -23.03 -6.48
CA ASP A 148 17.00 -24.42 -6.92
C ASP A 148 16.07 -25.21 -5.99
N LEU A 149 15.13 -25.95 -6.58
CA LEU A 149 14.19 -26.82 -5.87
C LEU A 149 14.92 -27.83 -4.97
N GLU A 150 16.13 -28.25 -5.34
CA GLU A 150 16.99 -29.15 -4.57
C GLU A 150 17.35 -28.60 -3.17
N SER A 151 17.29 -27.30 -2.97
CA SER A 151 17.56 -26.71 -1.65
C SER A 151 16.42 -26.92 -0.63
N TYR A 152 15.28 -27.51 -1.05
CA TYR A 152 14.09 -27.76 -0.22
C TYR A 152 13.80 -29.23 0.01
N LEU A 153 14.57 -30.13 -0.63
CA LEU A 153 14.50 -31.60 -0.50
C LEU A 153 15.67 -32.14 0.34
#